data_17eff3c36b06e4721ecd597a0ee3c632
#
_entry.id   17eff3c36b06e4721ecd597a0ee3c632
#
_cell.length_a   1.000
_cell.length_b   1.000
_cell.length_c   1.000
_cell.angle_alpha   90.00
_cell.angle_beta   90.00
_cell.angle_gamma   90.00
#
_symmetry.space_group_name_H-M   'P 1'
#
loop_
_entity.id
_entity.type
_entity.pdbx_description
1 polymer ?
#
loop_
_entity_poly.entity_id
_entity_poly.type
_entity_poly.pdbx_seq_one_letter_code
_entity_poly.pdbx_strand_id
1 'polypeptide(L)'
;RVTALGRRFLSLTADLRKIDAIPELLDRAVAEFGHIDILVNNAGLIRREDAINFSETDWDDVMNLNIKSVFFMSQAAAKHFIAQGKGGKIINIASMLSFQGGIRVPSYTASKSAVMGVTRLLANEWAQHNINVNAIAPGYMATNNTQQLRADEERSAAILERIPAGRWGLPSDLMGPVVFLASPASDYINGYTVAVDGGWLAR
;
A
#
# COMPACT_ATOMS: atom_id res chain seq x y z
N ARG A 1 5.71 -15.63 -13.78
CA ARG A 1 5.95 -16.23 -12.44
C ARG A 1 4.71 -16.94 -11.91
N VAL A 2 3.54 -16.25 -11.81
CA VAL A 2 2.30 -16.84 -11.25
C VAL A 2 1.89 -18.11 -12.03
N THR A 3 1.87 -18.04 -13.35
CA THR A 3 1.55 -19.18 -14.23
C THR A 3 2.55 -20.33 -14.10
N ALA A 4 3.84 -20.04 -13.89
CA ALA A 4 4.86 -21.04 -13.66
C ALA A 4 4.68 -21.80 -12.32
N LEU A 5 3.87 -21.26 -11.40
CA LEU A 5 3.45 -21.90 -10.15
C LEU A 5 2.13 -22.66 -10.30
N GLY A 6 1.64 -22.86 -11.54
CA GLY A 6 0.38 -23.55 -11.81
C GLY A 6 -0.87 -22.76 -11.39
N ARG A 7 -0.77 -21.44 -11.25
CA ARG A 7 -1.89 -20.57 -10.86
C ARG A 7 -2.39 -19.74 -12.04
N ARG A 8 -3.67 -19.40 -12.04
CA ARG A 8 -4.28 -18.50 -13.03
C ARG A 8 -3.78 -17.08 -12.82
N PHE A 9 -3.62 -16.34 -13.89
CA PHE A 9 -3.18 -14.95 -13.88
C PHE A 9 -3.91 -14.16 -14.95
N LEU A 10 -4.45 -13.00 -14.60
CA LEU A 10 -5.06 -12.05 -15.51
C LEU A 10 -4.31 -10.71 -15.37
N SER A 11 -3.84 -10.17 -16.50
CA SER A 11 -3.23 -8.84 -16.55
C SER A 11 -4.26 -7.83 -17.03
N LEU A 12 -4.51 -6.80 -16.23
CA LEU A 12 -5.39 -5.68 -16.55
C LEU A 12 -4.59 -4.39 -16.48
N THR A 13 -4.54 -3.64 -17.58
CA THR A 13 -3.80 -2.37 -17.64
C THR A 13 -4.75 -1.20 -17.44
N ALA A 14 -4.42 -0.31 -16.52
CA ALA A 14 -5.14 0.94 -16.29
C ALA A 14 -4.24 2.01 -15.67
N ASP A 15 -4.58 3.27 -15.89
CA ASP A 15 -4.01 4.41 -15.14
C ASP A 15 -4.89 4.66 -13.91
N LEU A 16 -4.45 4.18 -12.75
CA LEU A 16 -5.19 4.29 -11.50
C LEU A 16 -5.29 5.73 -10.94
N ARG A 17 -4.61 6.72 -11.55
CA ARG A 17 -4.86 8.15 -11.25
C ARG A 17 -6.24 8.59 -11.72
N LYS A 18 -6.85 7.81 -12.63
CA LYS A 18 -8.20 7.98 -13.15
C LYS A 18 -9.10 6.91 -12.56
N ILE A 19 -10.03 7.31 -11.71
CA ILE A 19 -10.88 6.36 -10.97
C ILE A 19 -11.97 5.70 -11.84
N ASP A 20 -12.26 6.25 -13.01
CA ASP A 20 -13.38 5.79 -13.86
C ASP A 20 -13.21 4.34 -14.34
N ALA A 21 -11.97 3.87 -14.48
CA ALA A 21 -11.67 2.49 -14.89
C ALA A 21 -11.76 1.47 -13.73
N ILE A 22 -11.84 1.91 -12.48
CA ILE A 22 -11.78 1.03 -11.31
C ILE A 22 -12.93 0.01 -11.27
N PRO A 23 -14.21 0.38 -11.47
CA PRO A 23 -15.29 -0.59 -11.45
C PRO A 23 -15.09 -1.71 -12.47
N GLU A 24 -14.76 -1.35 -13.72
CA GLU A 24 -14.53 -2.31 -14.80
C GLU A 24 -13.37 -3.27 -14.48
N LEU A 25 -12.29 -2.79 -13.85
CA LEU A 25 -11.17 -3.64 -13.44
C LEU A 25 -11.62 -4.77 -12.49
N LEU A 26 -12.42 -4.42 -11.49
CA LEU A 26 -12.92 -5.39 -10.51
C LEU A 26 -13.93 -6.35 -11.15
N ASP A 27 -14.85 -5.83 -11.96
CA ASP A 27 -15.85 -6.64 -12.68
C ASP A 27 -15.16 -7.66 -13.60
N ARG A 28 -14.11 -7.27 -14.33
CA ARG A 28 -13.33 -8.18 -15.18
C ARG A 28 -12.59 -9.24 -14.37
N ALA A 29 -12.04 -8.87 -13.20
CA ALA A 29 -11.41 -9.85 -12.30
C ALA A 29 -12.43 -10.87 -11.79
N VAL A 30 -13.61 -10.41 -11.38
CA VAL A 30 -14.71 -11.29 -10.93
C VAL A 30 -15.23 -12.17 -12.08
N ALA A 31 -15.39 -11.61 -13.28
CA ALA A 31 -15.83 -12.38 -14.45
C ALA A 31 -14.84 -13.51 -14.79
N GLU A 32 -13.53 -13.27 -14.66
CA GLU A 32 -12.49 -14.26 -14.93
C GLU A 32 -12.37 -15.33 -13.84
N PHE A 33 -12.40 -14.91 -12.56
CA PHE A 33 -12.07 -15.80 -11.43
C PHE A 33 -13.31 -16.27 -10.64
N GLY A 34 -14.47 -15.68 -10.89
CA GLY A 34 -15.73 -15.96 -10.20
C GLY A 34 -15.92 -15.15 -8.91
N HIS A 35 -14.86 -14.75 -8.25
CA HIS A 35 -14.86 -13.96 -7.01
C HIS A 35 -13.49 -13.31 -6.78
N ILE A 36 -13.45 -12.40 -5.82
CA ILE A 36 -12.21 -11.85 -5.24
C ILE A 36 -12.27 -12.02 -3.72
N ASP A 37 -11.14 -12.29 -3.09
CA ASP A 37 -11.03 -12.48 -1.63
C ASP A 37 -10.08 -11.46 -1.00
N ILE A 38 -9.09 -11.00 -1.77
CA ILE A 38 -8.02 -10.15 -1.25
C ILE A 38 -7.76 -9.02 -2.26
N LEU A 39 -7.72 -7.79 -1.75
CA LEU A 39 -7.24 -6.62 -2.47
C LEU A 39 -5.93 -6.14 -1.83
N VAL A 40 -4.88 -5.96 -2.64
CA VAL A 40 -3.64 -5.32 -2.20
C VAL A 40 -3.46 -4.00 -2.95
N ASN A 41 -3.64 -2.88 -2.27
CA ASN A 41 -3.41 -1.54 -2.79
C ASN A 41 -1.92 -1.20 -2.71
N ASN A 42 -1.14 -1.68 -3.70
CA ASN A 42 0.31 -1.52 -3.74
C ASN A 42 0.77 -0.40 -4.68
N ALA A 43 -0.02 -0.03 -5.67
CA ALA A 43 0.35 1.02 -6.62
C ALA A 43 0.65 2.33 -5.89
N GLY A 44 1.74 2.99 -6.28
CA GLY A 44 2.14 4.24 -5.66
C GLY A 44 3.34 4.87 -6.35
N LEU A 45 3.43 6.18 -6.23
CA LEU A 45 4.54 6.96 -6.74
C LEU A 45 5.00 7.99 -5.70
N ILE A 46 6.19 8.53 -5.93
CA ILE A 46 6.77 9.59 -5.12
C ILE A 46 7.30 10.69 -6.04
N ARG A 47 7.11 11.94 -5.65
CA ARG A 47 7.72 13.13 -6.24
C ARG A 47 8.58 13.82 -5.19
N ARG A 48 9.73 14.33 -5.63
CA ARG A 48 10.71 14.93 -4.72
C ARG A 48 11.06 16.34 -5.14
N GLU A 49 10.69 17.30 -4.33
CA GLU A 49 11.07 18.71 -4.46
C GLU A 49 10.94 19.37 -3.07
N ASP A 50 11.64 20.47 -2.86
CA ASP A 50 11.48 21.26 -1.65
C ASP A 50 10.04 21.78 -1.54
N ALA A 51 9.48 21.74 -0.33
CA ALA A 51 8.06 22.04 -0.13
C ALA A 51 7.65 23.43 -0.63
N ILE A 52 8.57 24.39 -0.56
CA ILE A 52 8.33 25.76 -1.03
C ILE A 52 8.19 25.86 -2.57
N ASN A 53 8.76 24.91 -3.31
CA ASN A 53 8.77 24.87 -4.77
C ASN A 53 7.91 23.73 -5.33
N PHE A 54 7.19 22.99 -4.49
CA PHE A 54 6.45 21.81 -4.91
C PHE A 54 5.27 22.17 -5.81
N SER A 55 5.19 21.57 -7.00
CA SER A 55 4.16 21.87 -7.97
C SER A 55 2.81 21.23 -7.64
N GLU A 56 1.71 21.90 -8.05
CA GLU A 56 0.35 21.35 -7.96
C GLU A 56 0.23 20.04 -8.77
N THR A 57 0.83 19.97 -9.95
CA THR A 57 0.83 18.77 -10.79
C THR A 57 1.46 17.58 -10.09
N ASP A 58 2.61 17.76 -9.44
CA ASP A 58 3.26 16.69 -8.68
C ASP A 58 2.48 16.30 -7.42
N TRP A 59 1.79 17.28 -6.83
CA TRP A 59 0.88 17.03 -5.72
C TRP A 59 -0.29 16.14 -6.16
N ASP A 60 -0.99 16.53 -7.21
CA ASP A 60 -2.16 15.83 -7.72
C ASP A 60 -1.82 14.44 -8.24
N ASP A 61 -0.70 14.28 -8.95
CA ASP A 61 -0.20 12.98 -9.42
C ASP A 61 -0.08 11.99 -8.25
N VAL A 62 0.55 12.43 -7.15
CA VAL A 62 0.74 11.58 -5.97
C VAL A 62 -0.57 11.32 -5.24
N MET A 63 -1.38 12.36 -5.00
CA MET A 63 -2.64 12.23 -4.27
C MET A 63 -3.65 11.37 -5.02
N ASN A 64 -3.74 11.53 -6.34
CA ASN A 64 -4.65 10.72 -7.16
C ASN A 64 -4.26 9.25 -7.14
N LEU A 65 -2.95 8.92 -7.24
CA LEU A 65 -2.53 7.52 -7.22
C LEU A 65 -2.45 6.92 -5.82
N ASN A 66 -1.86 7.64 -4.85
CA ASN A 66 -1.52 7.04 -3.55
C ASN A 66 -2.68 6.99 -2.57
N ILE A 67 -3.71 7.83 -2.73
CA ILE A 67 -4.83 7.86 -1.79
C ILE A 67 -6.20 7.79 -2.47
N LYS A 68 -6.45 8.58 -3.52
CA LYS A 68 -7.76 8.55 -4.19
C LYS A 68 -8.02 7.17 -4.78
N SER A 69 -7.06 6.59 -5.51
CA SER A 69 -7.19 5.23 -6.04
C SER A 69 -7.36 4.18 -4.95
N VAL A 70 -6.62 4.29 -3.84
CA VAL A 70 -6.72 3.36 -2.71
C VAL A 70 -8.13 3.32 -2.14
N PHE A 71 -8.73 4.50 -1.94
CA PHE A 71 -10.11 4.57 -1.43
C PHE A 71 -11.11 3.94 -2.42
N PHE A 72 -11.09 4.33 -3.69
CA PHE A 72 -12.07 3.85 -4.66
C PHE A 72 -11.87 2.38 -5.07
N MET A 73 -10.63 1.88 -5.11
CA MET A 73 -10.35 0.44 -5.26
C MET A 73 -10.90 -0.36 -4.07
N SER A 74 -10.66 0.14 -2.85
CA SER A 74 -11.20 -0.49 -1.63
C SER A 74 -12.73 -0.49 -1.63
N GLN A 75 -13.36 0.63 -2.03
CA GLN A 75 -14.82 0.73 -2.13
C GLN A 75 -15.41 -0.26 -3.15
N ALA A 76 -14.79 -0.35 -4.34
CA ALA A 76 -15.23 -1.28 -5.38
C ALA A 76 -15.06 -2.74 -4.93
N ALA A 77 -13.92 -3.09 -4.31
CA ALA A 77 -13.71 -4.43 -3.76
C ALA A 77 -14.71 -4.75 -2.64
N ALA A 78 -14.98 -3.81 -1.73
CA ALA A 78 -15.94 -4.01 -0.64
C ALA A 78 -17.36 -4.29 -1.15
N LYS A 79 -17.79 -3.65 -2.24
CA LYS A 79 -19.08 -3.96 -2.88
C LYS A 79 -19.16 -5.42 -3.33
N HIS A 80 -18.09 -5.95 -3.94
CA HIS A 80 -18.01 -7.36 -4.32
C HIS A 80 -17.97 -8.28 -3.10
N PHE A 81 -17.16 -7.97 -2.08
CA PHE A 81 -17.08 -8.76 -0.84
C PHE A 81 -18.44 -8.86 -0.13
N ILE A 82 -19.19 -7.77 -0.05
CA ILE A 82 -20.53 -7.73 0.54
C ILE A 82 -21.50 -8.57 -0.30
N ALA A 83 -21.48 -8.39 -1.63
CA ALA A 83 -22.35 -9.14 -2.54
C ALA A 83 -22.09 -10.66 -2.51
N GLN A 84 -20.83 -11.08 -2.32
CA GLN A 84 -20.44 -12.49 -2.16
C GLN A 84 -20.89 -13.08 -0.82
N GLY A 85 -21.13 -12.25 0.21
CA GLY A 85 -21.52 -12.67 1.56
C GLY A 85 -20.43 -13.39 2.35
N LYS A 86 -19.18 -13.37 1.88
CA LYS A 86 -18.03 -14.08 2.50
C LYS A 86 -17.02 -13.15 3.18
N GLY A 87 -17.20 -11.83 3.03
CA GLY A 87 -16.20 -10.85 3.46
C GLY A 87 -14.96 -10.82 2.56
N GLY A 88 -13.85 -10.30 3.08
CA GLY A 88 -12.59 -10.21 2.34
C GLY A 88 -11.50 -9.48 3.11
N LYS A 89 -10.32 -9.39 2.49
CA LYS A 89 -9.14 -8.73 3.06
C LYS A 89 -8.69 -7.59 2.17
N ILE A 90 -8.48 -6.42 2.75
CA ILE A 90 -7.88 -5.27 2.08
C ILE A 90 -6.57 -4.93 2.77
N ILE A 91 -5.47 -4.92 2.02
CA ILE A 91 -4.13 -4.61 2.49
C ILE A 91 -3.63 -3.37 1.77
N ASN A 92 -3.49 -2.28 2.50
CA ASN A 92 -2.98 -1.02 1.97
C ASN A 92 -1.47 -0.90 2.20
N ILE A 93 -0.73 -0.34 1.26
CA ILE A 93 0.67 -0.03 1.46
C ILE A 93 0.81 1.41 1.92
N ALA A 94 1.02 1.57 3.21
CA ALA A 94 1.37 2.82 3.89
C ALA A 94 2.87 3.13 3.77
N SER A 95 3.47 3.77 4.76
CA SER A 95 4.90 4.07 4.85
C SER A 95 5.27 4.39 6.29
N MET A 96 6.56 4.37 6.64
CA MET A 96 7.04 5.04 7.86
C MET A 96 6.62 6.51 7.91
N LEU A 97 6.50 7.16 6.75
CA LEU A 97 6.04 8.56 6.65
C LEU A 97 4.54 8.73 6.97
N SER A 98 3.83 7.64 7.27
CA SER A 98 2.51 7.70 7.90
C SER A 98 2.58 8.01 9.41
N PHE A 99 3.74 7.81 10.03
CA PHE A 99 3.98 8.00 11.46
C PHE A 99 4.89 9.20 11.76
N GLN A 100 5.71 9.59 10.81
CA GLN A 100 6.70 10.65 10.94
C GLN A 100 6.76 11.53 9.68
N GLY A 101 7.33 12.73 9.80
CA GLY A 101 7.59 13.59 8.65
C GLY A 101 8.76 13.10 7.81
N GLY A 102 8.78 13.49 6.55
CA GLY A 102 9.90 13.38 5.64
C GLY A 102 10.31 14.75 5.11
N ILE A 103 11.43 14.81 4.42
CA ILE A 103 11.90 16.03 3.73
C ILE A 103 11.81 15.83 2.23
N ARG A 104 11.44 16.90 1.49
CA ARG A 104 11.33 16.94 0.02
C ARG A 104 10.30 15.97 -0.58
N VAL A 105 9.32 15.53 0.20
CA VAL A 105 8.28 14.58 -0.22
C VAL A 105 6.90 14.95 0.34
N PRO A 106 6.42 16.20 0.14
CA PRO A 106 5.22 16.70 0.82
C PRO A 106 3.97 15.89 0.49
N SER A 107 3.63 15.72 -0.79
CA SER A 107 2.44 14.94 -1.20
C SER A 107 2.53 13.46 -0.85
N TYR A 108 3.73 12.88 -0.92
CA TYR A 108 3.93 11.48 -0.52
C TYR A 108 3.66 11.29 0.99
N THR A 109 4.21 12.16 1.84
CA THR A 109 3.95 12.14 3.30
C THR A 109 2.47 12.30 3.58
N ALA A 110 1.82 13.31 2.99
CA ALA A 110 0.39 13.54 3.13
C ALA A 110 -0.44 12.32 2.71
N SER A 111 -0.16 11.75 1.52
CA SER A 111 -0.89 10.60 1.00
C SER A 111 -0.73 9.36 1.88
N LYS A 112 0.47 9.07 2.38
CA LYS A 112 0.72 7.89 3.21
C LYS A 112 0.15 8.03 4.62
N SER A 113 0.09 9.24 5.17
CA SER A 113 -0.66 9.54 6.40
C SER A 113 -2.17 9.35 6.20
N ALA A 114 -2.71 9.81 5.06
CA ALA A 114 -4.11 9.61 4.70
C ALA A 114 -4.47 8.13 4.51
N VAL A 115 -3.58 7.31 3.92
CA VAL A 115 -3.78 5.85 3.79
C VAL A 115 -4.00 5.19 5.15
N MET A 116 -3.23 5.58 6.18
CA MET A 116 -3.42 5.06 7.53
C MET A 116 -4.77 5.48 8.13
N GLY A 117 -5.19 6.73 7.93
CA GLY A 117 -6.50 7.23 8.36
C GLY A 117 -7.66 6.49 7.67
N VAL A 118 -7.59 6.36 6.35
CA VAL A 118 -8.60 5.63 5.55
C VAL A 118 -8.65 4.15 5.94
N THR A 119 -7.52 3.51 6.22
CA THR A 119 -7.48 2.12 6.70
C THR A 119 -8.32 1.94 7.97
N ARG A 120 -8.18 2.86 8.94
CA ARG A 120 -8.98 2.83 10.18
C ARG A 120 -10.47 3.08 9.95
N LEU A 121 -10.79 4.08 9.12
CA LEU A 121 -12.18 4.39 8.76
C LEU A 121 -12.88 3.17 8.16
N LEU A 122 -12.28 2.60 7.11
CA LEU A 122 -12.88 1.48 6.37
C LEU A 122 -12.97 0.21 7.22
N ALA A 123 -12.00 -0.02 8.10
CA ALA A 123 -12.06 -1.11 9.07
C ALA A 123 -13.27 -0.99 10.01
N ASN A 124 -13.52 0.22 10.53
CA ASN A 124 -14.68 0.47 11.42
C ASN A 124 -16.01 0.26 10.70
N GLU A 125 -16.15 0.76 9.48
CA GLU A 125 -17.41 0.67 8.75
C GLU A 125 -17.71 -0.74 8.24
N TRP A 126 -16.67 -1.50 7.82
CA TRP A 126 -16.85 -2.74 7.08
C TRP A 126 -16.61 -4.01 7.90
N ALA A 127 -16.18 -3.92 9.15
CA ALA A 127 -15.97 -5.08 10.02
C ALA A 127 -17.24 -5.93 10.16
N GLN A 128 -18.42 -5.32 10.23
CA GLN A 128 -19.70 -6.00 10.28
C GLN A 128 -20.00 -6.90 9.07
N HIS A 129 -19.29 -6.67 7.96
CA HIS A 129 -19.39 -7.47 6.73
C HIS A 129 -18.28 -8.52 6.62
N ASN A 130 -17.53 -8.79 7.70
CA ASN A 130 -16.36 -9.67 7.72
C ASN A 130 -15.24 -9.18 6.76
N ILE A 131 -15.11 -7.87 6.58
CA ILE A 131 -14.03 -7.27 5.79
C ILE A 131 -12.98 -6.74 6.75
N ASN A 132 -11.76 -7.29 6.64
CA ASN A 132 -10.60 -6.75 7.36
C ASN A 132 -9.84 -5.76 6.46
N VAL A 133 -9.62 -4.57 6.98
CA VAL A 133 -8.84 -3.53 6.29
C VAL A 133 -7.63 -3.19 7.14
N ASN A 134 -6.43 -3.54 6.66
CA ASN A 134 -5.18 -3.31 7.37
C ASN A 134 -4.14 -2.67 6.43
N ALA A 135 -3.04 -2.20 6.98
CA ALA A 135 -1.96 -1.64 6.20
C ALA A 135 -0.60 -2.24 6.59
N ILE A 136 0.34 -2.18 5.67
CA ILE A 136 1.76 -2.42 5.90
C ILE A 136 2.48 -1.10 5.68
N ALA A 137 3.37 -0.73 6.60
CA ALA A 137 4.25 0.41 6.50
C ALA A 137 5.70 -0.06 6.29
N PRO A 138 6.16 -0.14 5.02
CA PRO A 138 7.54 -0.51 4.75
C PRO A 138 8.52 0.56 5.23
N GLY A 139 9.66 0.11 5.71
CA GLY A 139 10.84 0.93 5.97
C GLY A 139 11.60 1.28 4.69
N TYR A 140 12.89 1.52 4.83
CA TYR A 140 13.79 1.73 3.71
C TYR A 140 14.07 0.42 2.97
N MET A 141 13.36 0.21 1.87
CA MET A 141 13.44 -0.99 1.03
C MET A 141 14.35 -0.76 -0.17
N ALA A 142 15.18 -1.75 -0.53
CA ALA A 142 16.02 -1.74 -1.71
C ALA A 142 15.20 -1.95 -2.98
N THR A 143 14.57 -0.89 -3.47
CA THR A 143 13.72 -0.86 -4.67
C THR A 143 14.15 0.26 -5.61
N ASN A 144 13.48 0.38 -6.76
CA ASN A 144 13.72 1.47 -7.70
C ASN A 144 13.45 2.85 -7.07
N ASN A 145 12.45 2.96 -6.19
CA ASN A 145 12.09 4.22 -5.51
C ASN A 145 13.22 4.76 -4.60
N THR A 146 14.12 3.90 -4.14
CA THR A 146 15.22 4.24 -3.25
C THR A 146 16.58 4.17 -3.93
N GLN A 147 16.64 3.93 -5.25
CA GLN A 147 17.88 3.75 -5.99
C GLN A 147 18.82 4.95 -5.83
N GLN A 148 18.31 6.17 -5.99
CA GLN A 148 19.10 7.39 -5.83
C GLN A 148 19.66 7.55 -4.41
N LEU A 149 18.84 7.25 -3.38
CA LEU A 149 19.28 7.30 -1.98
C LEU A 149 20.37 6.27 -1.68
N ARG A 150 20.31 5.11 -2.31
CA ARG A 150 21.31 4.04 -2.13
C ARG A 150 22.61 4.30 -2.92
N ALA A 151 22.52 5.07 -4.00
CA ALA A 151 23.68 5.48 -4.81
C ALA A 151 24.45 6.66 -4.19
N ASP A 152 23.84 7.42 -3.30
CA ASP A 152 24.46 8.48 -2.51
C ASP A 152 25.07 7.85 -1.25
N GLU A 153 26.38 7.73 -1.20
CA GLU A 153 27.11 7.03 -0.13
C GLU A 153 26.88 7.66 1.24
N GLU A 154 26.93 9.00 1.34
CA GLU A 154 26.72 9.73 2.59
C GLU A 154 25.29 9.53 3.10
N ARG A 155 24.33 9.71 2.22
CA ARG A 155 22.91 9.54 2.55
C ARG A 155 22.56 8.10 2.89
N SER A 156 23.12 7.13 2.17
CA SER A 156 22.94 5.71 2.43
C SER A 156 23.51 5.30 3.78
N ALA A 157 24.72 5.77 4.12
CA ALA A 157 25.35 5.51 5.41
C ALA A 157 24.53 6.07 6.57
N ALA A 158 24.07 7.33 6.48
CA ALA A 158 23.23 7.97 7.48
C ALA A 158 21.89 7.23 7.70
N ILE A 159 21.30 6.69 6.64
CA ILE A 159 20.08 5.88 6.73
C ILE A 159 20.38 4.54 7.42
N LEU A 160 21.45 3.85 7.01
CA LEU A 160 21.81 2.54 7.56
C LEU A 160 22.16 2.63 9.06
N GLU A 161 22.87 3.66 9.49
CA GLU A 161 23.20 3.90 10.90
C GLU A 161 21.93 4.00 11.77
N ARG A 162 20.86 4.53 11.20
CA ARG A 162 19.59 4.69 11.91
C ARG A 162 18.72 3.43 11.90
N ILE A 163 18.92 2.47 10.99
CA ILE A 163 18.15 1.22 10.96
C ILE A 163 18.75 0.23 11.98
N PRO A 164 18.05 -0.16 13.06
CA PRO A 164 18.57 -1.12 14.03
C PRO A 164 19.00 -2.47 13.42
N ALA A 165 18.29 -2.93 12.39
CA ALA A 165 18.64 -4.16 11.66
C ALA A 165 19.92 -4.04 10.82
N GLY A 166 20.54 -2.86 10.69
CA GLY A 166 21.81 -2.62 10.01
C GLY A 166 21.79 -2.88 8.49
N ARG A 167 20.63 -2.97 7.88
CA ARG A 167 20.49 -3.23 6.44
C ARG A 167 19.27 -2.58 5.84
N TRP A 168 19.31 -2.35 4.53
CA TRP A 168 18.12 -2.07 3.74
C TRP A 168 17.20 -3.29 3.75
N GLY A 169 15.89 -3.05 3.84
CA GLY A 169 14.89 -4.09 3.64
C GLY A 169 14.87 -4.57 2.18
N LEU A 170 14.49 -5.80 1.97
CA LEU A 170 14.27 -6.38 0.65
C LEU A 170 12.76 -6.52 0.40
N PRO A 171 12.28 -6.50 -0.86
CA PRO A 171 10.88 -6.78 -1.17
C PRO A 171 10.38 -8.11 -0.57
N SER A 172 11.26 -9.11 -0.41
CA SER A 172 10.96 -10.38 0.24
C SER A 172 10.63 -10.24 1.73
N ASP A 173 11.12 -9.21 2.42
CA ASP A 173 10.78 -8.98 3.83
C ASP A 173 9.30 -8.62 4.02
N LEU A 174 8.60 -8.20 2.96
CA LEU A 174 7.17 -7.91 2.99
C LEU A 174 6.28 -9.13 2.73
N MET A 175 6.84 -10.26 2.25
CA MET A 175 6.05 -11.43 1.85
C MET A 175 5.31 -12.04 3.03
N GLY A 176 6.00 -12.25 4.17
CA GLY A 176 5.39 -12.79 5.38
C GLY A 176 4.23 -11.95 5.91
N PRO A 177 4.43 -10.63 6.14
CA PRO A 177 3.36 -9.73 6.56
C PRO A 177 2.15 -9.69 5.61
N VAL A 178 2.37 -9.70 4.28
CA VAL A 178 1.26 -9.76 3.30
C VAL A 178 0.49 -11.07 3.44
N VAL A 179 1.18 -12.22 3.49
CA VAL A 179 0.54 -13.53 3.64
C VAL A 179 -0.22 -13.61 4.97
N PHE A 180 0.36 -13.11 6.06
CA PHE A 180 -0.30 -13.06 7.36
C PHE A 180 -1.60 -12.26 7.31
N LEU A 181 -1.56 -11.02 6.80
CA LEU A 181 -2.76 -10.16 6.70
C LEU A 181 -3.79 -10.67 5.68
N ALA A 182 -3.38 -11.48 4.71
CA ALA A 182 -4.25 -12.09 3.71
C ALA A 182 -4.90 -13.40 4.17
N SER A 183 -4.48 -13.94 5.31
CA SER A 183 -4.88 -15.26 5.81
C SER A 183 -5.85 -15.19 6.99
N PRO A 184 -6.52 -16.31 7.35
CA PRO A 184 -7.36 -16.39 8.55
C PRO A 184 -6.61 -16.09 9.85
N ALA A 185 -5.27 -16.19 9.89
CA ALA A 185 -4.46 -15.85 11.06
C ALA A 185 -4.61 -14.38 11.52
N SER A 186 -5.17 -13.52 10.66
CA SER A 186 -5.40 -12.10 10.95
C SER A 186 -6.90 -11.73 11.04
N ASP A 187 -7.80 -12.70 11.21
CA ASP A 187 -9.26 -12.43 11.17
C ASP A 187 -9.73 -11.44 12.25
N TYR A 188 -9.03 -11.38 13.39
CA TYR A 188 -9.35 -10.44 14.47
C TYR A 188 -8.48 -9.18 14.45
N ILE A 189 -7.64 -8.99 13.40
CA ILE A 189 -6.84 -7.77 13.20
C ILE A 189 -7.56 -6.89 12.19
N ASN A 190 -7.94 -5.68 12.61
CA ASN A 190 -8.64 -4.73 11.75
C ASN A 190 -8.23 -3.29 12.08
N GLY A 191 -8.03 -2.46 11.06
CA GLY A 191 -7.64 -1.07 11.19
C GLY A 191 -6.17 -0.84 11.60
N TYR A 192 -5.34 -1.89 11.59
CA TYR A 192 -3.96 -1.82 12.06
C TYR A 192 -2.97 -1.58 10.92
N THR A 193 -1.88 -0.87 11.24
CA THR A 193 -0.75 -0.66 10.33
C THR A 193 0.49 -1.33 10.90
N VAL A 194 0.95 -2.37 10.21
CA VAL A 194 2.14 -3.15 10.61
C VAL A 194 3.39 -2.49 10.03
N ALA A 195 4.29 -2.02 10.88
CA ALA A 195 5.60 -1.56 10.45
C ALA A 195 6.51 -2.74 10.08
N VAL A 196 7.17 -2.66 8.92
CA VAL A 196 8.15 -3.63 8.44
C VAL A 196 9.39 -2.83 8.02
N ASP A 197 10.18 -2.40 8.99
CA ASP A 197 11.12 -1.29 8.84
C ASP A 197 12.51 -1.55 9.46
N GLY A 198 12.77 -2.77 9.92
CA GLY A 198 14.04 -3.13 10.56
C GLY A 198 14.26 -2.42 11.90
N GLY A 199 13.19 -1.96 12.55
CA GLY A 199 13.24 -1.28 13.84
C GLY A 199 13.36 0.26 13.75
N TRP A 200 13.24 0.83 12.56
CA TRP A 200 13.35 2.29 12.36
C TRP A 200 12.43 3.11 13.26
N LEU A 201 11.17 2.68 13.41
CA LEU A 201 10.18 3.40 14.24
C LEU A 201 10.25 3.05 15.73
N ALA A 202 11.12 2.12 16.11
CA ALA A 202 11.26 1.70 17.51
C ALA A 202 12.23 2.59 18.31
N ARG A 203 12.89 3.58 17.67
CA ARG A 203 13.86 4.48 18.30
C ARG A 203 13.76 5.93 17.79
#